data_f58b2d21e4da53d63d6e5f6b12041b1f
#
_entry.id   f58b2d21e4da53d63d6e5f6b12041b1f
#
_cell.length_a   1.000
_cell.length_b   1.000
_cell.length_c   1.000
_cell.angle_alpha   90.00
_cell.angle_beta   90.00
_cell.angle_gamma   90.00
#
_symmetry.space_group_name_H-M   'P 1'
#
loop_
_entity.id
_entity.type
_entity.pdbx_description
1 polymer ?
#
loop_
_entity_poly.entity_id
_entity_poly.type
_entity_poly.pdbx_seq_one_letter_code
_entity_poly.pdbx_strand_id
1 'polypeptide(L)'
;MGTTVLSLNDVSVRRGDRVILGPLNFSITQGERWVVLGPNGAGKSTLLQILATKMFPTQGVVKVLDKQMGMVDLFELRTRIGLCGSVIAEDIPFDETVKDVVLTAAYAILGRWNEDYDLWDESRAMALLTTFGVRELGDRIYGTLSEGEKKRVQISRALMTDPELLLLDEPAAGLDLGGREDLLRRFANFAADPAAPATILVT
;
A
#
# COMPACT_ATOMS: atom_id res chain seq x y z
N MET A 1 15.41 -8.85 19.25
CA MET A 1 14.16 -8.05 19.23
C MET A 1 14.03 -7.51 17.82
N GLY A 2 12.88 -7.68 17.16
CA GLY A 2 12.69 -7.17 15.81
C GLY A 2 12.65 -5.63 15.80
N THR A 3 13.05 -5.03 14.68
CA THR A 3 12.97 -3.58 14.47
C THR A 3 11.51 -3.16 14.42
N THR A 4 11.11 -2.15 15.20
CA THR A 4 9.74 -1.60 15.14
C THR A 4 9.57 -0.80 13.86
N VAL A 5 8.59 -1.18 13.02
CA VAL A 5 8.27 -0.46 11.79
C VAL A 5 7.10 0.50 11.97
N LEU A 6 6.27 0.28 12.99
CA LEU A 6 5.12 1.12 13.28
C LEU A 6 4.87 1.20 14.78
N SER A 7 4.55 2.38 15.29
CA SER A 7 4.14 2.57 16.69
C SER A 7 3.12 3.71 16.78
N LEU A 8 1.98 3.40 17.40
CA LEU A 8 0.92 4.35 17.73
C LEU A 8 0.82 4.47 19.25
N ASN A 9 0.75 5.70 19.74
CA ASN A 9 0.66 6.00 21.17
C ASN A 9 -0.46 7.04 21.39
N ASP A 10 -1.57 6.62 22.00
CA ASP A 10 -2.79 7.40 22.24
C ASP A 10 -3.33 8.13 20.99
N VAL A 11 -3.21 7.46 19.83
CA VAL A 11 -3.57 8.05 18.55
C VAL A 11 -5.08 8.11 18.38
N SER A 12 -5.60 9.30 18.15
CA SER A 12 -7.02 9.51 17.87
C SER A 12 -7.25 10.55 16.77
N VAL A 13 -8.41 10.41 16.09
CA VAL A 13 -8.89 11.38 15.10
C VAL A 13 -10.28 11.85 15.48
N ARG A 14 -10.46 13.16 15.48
CA ARG A 14 -11.75 13.82 15.72
C ARG A 14 -12.12 14.71 14.53
N ARG A 15 -13.41 14.82 14.26
CA ARG A 15 -14.01 15.82 13.37
C ARG A 15 -15.11 16.54 14.14
N GLY A 16 -14.85 17.76 14.54
CA GLY A 16 -15.69 18.45 15.51
C GLY A 16 -15.76 17.67 16.81
N ASP A 17 -16.96 17.41 17.32
CA ASP A 17 -17.18 16.66 18.57
C ASP A 17 -17.17 15.14 18.39
N ARG A 18 -17.14 14.65 17.15
CA ARG A 18 -17.19 13.21 16.86
C ARG A 18 -15.79 12.60 16.81
N VAL A 19 -15.58 11.52 17.59
CA VAL A 19 -14.42 10.66 17.48
C VAL A 19 -14.61 9.74 16.27
N ILE A 20 -13.68 9.80 15.31
CA ILE A 20 -13.66 8.98 14.10
C ILE A 20 -12.82 7.73 14.32
N LEU A 21 -11.73 7.86 15.10
CA LEU A 21 -10.76 6.79 15.36
C LEU A 21 -10.12 6.97 16.73
N GLY A 22 -9.88 5.86 17.43
CA GLY A 22 -9.07 5.77 18.64
C GLY A 22 -9.78 6.03 19.96
N PRO A 23 -8.99 6.14 21.06
CA PRO A 23 -7.51 6.09 21.08
C PRO A 23 -6.93 4.72 20.75
N LEU A 24 -5.85 4.69 19.98
CA LEU A 24 -5.16 3.48 19.58
C LEU A 24 -3.75 3.43 20.14
N ASN A 25 -3.38 2.26 20.66
CA ASN A 25 -2.06 1.96 21.23
C ASN A 25 -1.62 0.59 20.73
N PHE A 26 -0.67 0.53 19.80
CA PHE A 26 -0.06 -0.72 19.34
C PHE A 26 1.26 -0.46 18.62
N SER A 27 2.04 -1.50 18.42
CA SER A 27 3.26 -1.47 17.62
C SER A 27 3.36 -2.70 16.73
N ILE A 28 4.03 -2.55 15.60
CA ILE A 28 4.28 -3.61 14.62
C ILE A 28 5.78 -3.67 14.38
N THR A 29 6.33 -4.89 14.37
CA THR A 29 7.73 -5.15 14.08
C THR A 29 7.93 -5.66 12.65
N GLN A 30 9.16 -5.56 12.17
CA GLN A 30 9.54 -6.05 10.84
C GLN A 30 9.15 -7.53 10.68
N GLY A 31 8.58 -7.88 9.52
CA GLY A 31 8.12 -9.22 9.20
C GLY A 31 6.75 -9.60 9.78
N GLU A 32 6.15 -8.80 10.66
CA GLU A 32 4.79 -9.06 11.15
C GLU A 32 3.73 -8.79 10.07
N ARG A 33 2.65 -9.55 10.16
CA ARG A 33 1.48 -9.41 9.28
C ARG A 33 0.23 -9.25 10.12
N TRP A 34 -0.45 -8.13 9.91
CA TRP A 34 -1.62 -7.76 10.67
C TRP A 34 -2.84 -7.69 9.79
N VAL A 35 -3.97 -8.13 10.31
CA VAL A 35 -5.27 -7.95 9.68
C VAL A 35 -6.14 -7.08 10.59
N VAL A 36 -6.65 -5.98 10.05
CA VAL A 36 -7.55 -5.06 10.73
C VAL A 36 -8.96 -5.32 10.24
N LEU A 37 -9.79 -5.82 11.13
CA LEU A 37 -11.20 -6.14 10.88
C LEU A 37 -12.12 -5.14 11.56
N GLY A 38 -13.21 -4.82 10.90
CA GLY A 38 -14.24 -3.97 11.51
C GLY A 38 -15.35 -3.58 10.53
N PRO A 39 -16.50 -3.13 11.03
CA PRO A 39 -17.62 -2.71 10.20
C PRO A 39 -17.27 -1.47 9.35
N ASN A 40 -18.06 -1.20 8.32
CA ASN A 40 -17.95 0.03 7.55
C ASN A 40 -18.17 1.24 8.47
N GLY A 41 -17.33 2.28 8.29
CA GLY A 41 -17.36 3.46 9.14
C GLY A 41 -16.59 3.33 10.48
N ALA A 42 -15.94 2.21 10.76
CA ALA A 42 -15.13 2.02 11.99
C ALA A 42 -13.82 2.82 12.00
N GLY A 43 -13.52 3.60 10.96
CA GLY A 43 -12.30 4.40 10.88
C GLY A 43 -11.10 3.67 10.23
N LYS A 44 -11.31 2.49 9.62
CA LYS A 44 -10.25 1.69 9.00
C LYS A 44 -9.45 2.46 7.94
N SER A 45 -10.14 3.10 6.99
CA SER A 45 -9.47 3.92 5.96
C SER A 45 -8.79 5.15 6.57
N THR A 46 -9.35 5.73 7.65
CA THR A 46 -8.70 6.81 8.41
C THR A 46 -7.39 6.33 9.03
N LEU A 47 -7.39 5.14 9.62
CA LEU A 47 -6.18 4.51 10.14
C LEU A 47 -5.14 4.36 9.03
N LEU A 48 -5.50 3.77 7.89
CA LEU A 48 -4.58 3.60 6.76
C LEU A 48 -4.02 4.92 6.25
N GLN A 49 -4.82 5.99 6.17
CA GLN A 49 -4.34 7.32 5.78
C GLN A 49 -3.28 7.86 6.75
N ILE A 50 -3.42 7.60 8.06
CA ILE A 50 -2.41 7.95 9.06
C ILE A 50 -1.14 7.13 8.85
N LEU A 51 -1.28 5.80 8.71
CA LEU A 51 -0.14 4.89 8.53
C LEU A 51 0.62 5.17 7.22
N ALA A 52 -0.10 5.55 6.16
CA ALA A 52 0.46 6.00 4.88
C ALA A 52 1.01 7.44 4.92
N THR A 53 1.02 8.09 6.11
CA THR A 53 1.47 9.48 6.30
C THR A 53 0.73 10.51 5.45
N LYS A 54 -0.49 10.19 4.98
CA LYS A 54 -1.35 11.10 4.22
C LYS A 54 -2.23 11.98 5.11
N MET A 55 -2.42 11.59 6.37
CA MET A 55 -3.21 12.33 7.37
C MET A 55 -2.49 12.35 8.71
N PHE A 56 -2.52 13.50 9.39
CA PHE A 56 -2.07 13.60 10.78
C PHE A 56 -3.19 13.21 11.76
N PRO A 57 -2.87 12.55 12.87
CA PRO A 57 -3.83 12.35 13.94
C PRO A 57 -4.18 13.69 14.62
N THR A 58 -5.36 13.75 15.27
CA THR A 58 -5.74 14.91 16.07
C THR A 58 -4.98 14.92 17.40
N GLN A 59 -4.70 13.74 17.97
CA GLN A 59 -3.95 13.53 19.20
C GLN A 59 -3.09 12.28 19.09
N GLY A 60 -2.08 12.20 19.96
CA GLY A 60 -1.18 11.07 20.06
C GLY A 60 0.05 11.19 19.18
N VAL A 61 0.90 10.16 19.24
CA VAL A 61 2.16 10.10 18.51
C VAL A 61 2.17 8.90 17.58
N VAL A 62 2.51 9.15 16.32
CA VAL A 62 2.71 8.10 15.31
C VAL A 62 4.17 8.08 14.91
N LYS A 63 4.78 6.91 14.98
CA LYS A 63 6.11 6.65 14.41
C LYS A 63 5.97 5.60 13.32
N VAL A 64 6.51 5.89 12.15
CA VAL A 64 6.59 4.98 11.01
C VAL A 64 8.06 4.84 10.62
N LEU A 65 8.57 3.62 10.54
CA LEU A 65 9.97 3.30 10.23
C LEU A 65 10.96 4.10 11.10
N ASP A 66 10.72 4.08 12.43
CA ASP A 66 11.44 4.82 13.47
C ASP A 66 11.39 6.35 13.35
N LYS A 67 10.62 6.90 12.42
CA LYS A 67 10.46 8.34 12.21
C LYS A 67 9.13 8.81 12.80
N GLN A 68 9.18 9.85 13.63
CA GLN A 68 7.97 10.46 14.16
C GLN A 68 7.34 11.40 13.15
N MET A 69 6.06 11.20 12.86
CA MET A 69 5.29 12.11 12.00
C MET A 69 5.32 13.54 12.56
N GLY A 70 5.54 14.51 11.67
CA GLY A 70 5.69 15.93 12.03
C GLY A 70 7.11 16.37 12.38
N MET A 71 8.07 15.43 12.49
CA MET A 71 9.48 15.71 12.78
C MET A 71 10.44 15.37 11.63
N VAL A 72 9.90 14.89 10.50
CA VAL A 72 10.70 14.36 9.37
C VAL A 72 10.07 14.75 8.05
N ASP A 73 10.86 14.69 6.98
CA ASP A 73 10.34 14.79 5.63
C ASP A 73 9.49 13.56 5.30
N LEU A 74 8.19 13.80 5.10
CA LEU A 74 7.24 12.74 4.79
C LEU A 74 7.42 12.21 3.36
N PHE A 75 8.08 12.95 2.47
CA PHE A 75 8.32 12.51 1.11
C PHE A 75 9.28 11.31 1.08
N GLU A 76 10.43 11.42 1.77
CA GLU A 76 11.37 10.30 1.93
C GLU A 76 10.71 9.09 2.60
N LEU A 77 9.86 9.34 3.61
CA LEU A 77 9.20 8.26 4.32
C LEU A 77 8.21 7.50 3.43
N ARG A 78 7.50 8.20 2.56
CA ARG A 78 6.51 7.61 1.64
C ARG A 78 7.12 6.66 0.61
N THR A 79 8.36 6.87 0.19
CA THR A 79 9.04 5.95 -0.74
C THR A 79 9.31 4.58 -0.12
N ARG A 80 9.29 4.47 1.21
CA ARG A 80 9.50 3.24 1.98
C ARG A 80 8.18 2.58 2.41
N ILE A 81 7.03 3.14 1.99
CA ILE A 81 5.69 2.65 2.32
C ILE A 81 4.98 2.27 1.02
N GLY A 82 4.66 1.01 0.85
CA GLY A 82 3.79 0.53 -0.23
C GLY A 82 2.31 0.72 0.16
N LEU A 83 1.52 1.31 -0.72
CA LEU A 83 0.10 1.54 -0.48
C LEU A 83 -0.73 1.04 -1.66
N CYS A 84 -1.72 0.19 -1.37
CA CYS A 84 -2.71 -0.30 -2.32
C CYS A 84 -4.11 -0.12 -1.74
N GLY A 85 -5.03 0.41 -2.53
CA GLY A 85 -6.44 0.57 -2.14
C GLY A 85 -7.05 1.87 -2.62
N SER A 86 -8.25 2.17 -2.11
CA SER A 86 -9.03 3.35 -2.50
C SER A 86 -8.28 4.68 -2.31
N VAL A 87 -7.44 4.75 -1.29
CA VAL A 87 -6.65 5.95 -0.95
C VAL A 87 -5.69 6.40 -2.06
N ILE A 88 -5.29 5.50 -2.97
CA ILE A 88 -4.39 5.80 -4.08
C ILE A 88 -5.01 5.50 -5.45
N ALA A 89 -6.03 4.65 -5.50
CA ALA A 89 -6.61 4.17 -6.75
C ALA A 89 -7.14 5.29 -7.64
N GLU A 90 -7.73 6.33 -7.04
CA GLU A 90 -8.29 7.49 -7.74
C GLU A 90 -7.22 8.42 -8.32
N ASP A 91 -6.01 8.37 -7.77
CA ASP A 91 -4.88 9.20 -8.20
C ASP A 91 -4.10 8.57 -9.37
N ILE A 92 -4.30 7.28 -9.68
CA ILE A 92 -3.61 6.57 -10.77
C ILE A 92 -4.21 6.98 -12.11
N PRO A 93 -3.42 7.52 -13.07
CA PRO A 93 -3.93 7.90 -14.38
C PRO A 93 -4.52 6.71 -15.14
N PHE A 94 -5.72 6.89 -15.70
CA PHE A 94 -6.45 5.82 -16.40
C PHE A 94 -5.92 5.53 -17.80
N ASP A 95 -5.23 6.45 -18.40
CA ASP A 95 -4.69 6.41 -19.77
C ASP A 95 -3.25 5.89 -19.87
N GLU A 96 -2.62 5.61 -18.74
CA GLU A 96 -1.29 5.01 -18.68
C GLU A 96 -1.30 3.51 -19.00
N THR A 97 -0.18 3.00 -19.52
CA THR A 97 -0.01 1.55 -19.63
C THR A 97 0.17 0.89 -18.26
N VAL A 98 -0.22 -0.36 -18.13
CA VAL A 98 -0.03 -1.13 -16.89
C VAL A 98 1.44 -1.14 -16.45
N LYS A 99 2.36 -1.27 -17.40
CA LYS A 99 3.80 -1.23 -17.11
C LYS A 99 4.20 0.14 -16.53
N ASP A 100 3.74 1.22 -17.15
CA ASP A 100 4.07 2.58 -16.69
C ASP A 100 3.45 2.88 -15.32
N VAL A 101 2.21 2.44 -15.05
CA VAL A 101 1.60 2.53 -13.72
C VAL A 101 2.48 1.91 -12.63
N VAL A 102 3.13 0.78 -12.90
CA VAL A 102 4.05 0.15 -11.93
C VAL A 102 5.39 0.86 -11.88
N LEU A 103 5.99 1.19 -13.03
CA LEU A 103 7.28 1.86 -13.13
C LEU A 103 7.33 3.20 -12.42
N THR A 104 6.30 4.04 -12.57
CA THR A 104 6.25 5.38 -11.96
C THR A 104 6.34 5.34 -10.43
N ALA A 105 6.00 4.21 -9.82
CA ALA A 105 6.15 4.03 -8.38
C ALA A 105 7.61 3.99 -7.91
N ALA A 106 8.57 3.63 -8.77
CA ALA A 106 10.01 3.63 -8.40
C ALA A 106 10.46 4.99 -7.85
N TYR A 107 9.89 6.07 -8.37
CA TYR A 107 10.16 7.44 -7.92
C TYR A 107 9.03 8.03 -7.07
N ALA A 108 8.09 7.22 -6.59
CA ALA A 108 6.91 7.63 -5.81
C ALA A 108 6.03 8.68 -6.53
N ILE A 109 6.00 8.67 -7.85
CA ILE A 109 5.19 9.57 -8.68
C ILE A 109 3.99 8.85 -9.28
N LEU A 110 3.01 9.65 -9.71
CA LEU A 110 1.79 9.20 -10.37
C LEU A 110 1.79 9.77 -11.80
N GLY A 111 1.69 8.87 -12.79
CA GLY A 111 1.80 9.22 -14.20
C GLY A 111 3.24 9.35 -14.68
N ARG A 112 3.45 8.97 -15.94
CA ARG A 112 4.76 9.01 -16.58
C ARG A 112 5.08 10.44 -17.05
N TRP A 113 6.27 10.91 -16.67
CA TRP A 113 6.87 12.16 -17.13
C TRP A 113 8.07 11.84 -18.03
N ASN A 114 9.12 12.64 -17.95
CA ASN A 114 10.34 12.45 -18.76
C ASN A 114 11.45 11.72 -18.00
N GLU A 115 11.10 10.88 -17.02
CA GLU A 115 12.07 10.09 -16.27
C GLU A 115 12.62 8.96 -17.16
N ASP A 116 13.93 8.76 -17.09
CA ASP A 116 14.59 7.60 -17.65
C ASP A 116 14.59 6.47 -16.61
N TYR A 117 13.87 5.40 -16.92
CA TYR A 117 13.90 4.17 -16.12
C TYR A 117 15.00 3.27 -16.65
N ASP A 118 15.78 2.70 -15.74
CA ASP A 118 16.82 1.77 -16.13
C ASP A 118 16.27 0.35 -16.35
N LEU A 119 17.15 -0.55 -16.84
CA LEU A 119 16.78 -1.94 -17.09
C LEU A 119 16.39 -2.71 -15.81
N TRP A 120 16.86 -2.27 -14.64
CA TRP A 120 16.52 -2.89 -13.36
C TRP A 120 15.09 -2.53 -12.96
N ASP A 121 14.72 -1.26 -13.12
CA ASP A 121 13.34 -0.80 -12.86
C ASP A 121 12.35 -1.54 -13.76
N GLU A 122 12.63 -1.64 -15.07
CA GLU A 122 11.79 -2.36 -16.00
C GLU A 122 11.68 -3.86 -15.65
N SER A 123 12.81 -4.50 -15.36
CA SER A 123 12.85 -5.91 -15.00
C SER A 123 12.07 -6.17 -13.71
N ARG A 124 12.21 -5.29 -12.70
CA ARG A 124 11.48 -5.36 -11.44
C ARG A 124 9.98 -5.20 -11.64
N ALA A 125 9.55 -4.20 -12.41
CA ALA A 125 8.14 -3.99 -12.72
C ALA A 125 7.53 -5.24 -13.38
N MET A 126 8.22 -5.81 -14.39
CA MET A 126 7.76 -7.02 -15.07
C MET A 126 7.76 -8.26 -14.18
N ALA A 127 8.71 -8.39 -13.25
CA ALA A 127 8.75 -9.45 -12.26
C ALA A 127 7.56 -9.37 -11.29
N LEU A 128 7.23 -8.17 -10.82
CA LEU A 128 6.07 -7.94 -9.93
C LEU A 128 4.75 -8.24 -10.66
N LEU A 129 4.59 -7.77 -11.90
CA LEU A 129 3.42 -8.10 -12.73
C LEU A 129 3.30 -9.62 -12.95
N THR A 130 4.43 -10.33 -13.11
CA THR A 130 4.46 -11.80 -13.22
C THR A 130 4.01 -12.45 -11.91
N THR A 131 4.52 -12.00 -10.78
CA THR A 131 4.18 -12.52 -9.45
C THR A 131 2.67 -12.45 -9.20
N PHE A 132 2.04 -11.35 -9.59
CA PHE A 132 0.60 -11.16 -9.41
C PHE A 132 -0.24 -11.60 -10.62
N GLY A 133 0.37 -12.20 -11.65
CA GLY A 133 -0.33 -12.88 -12.79
C GLY A 133 -1.02 -11.91 -13.74
N VAL A 134 -0.41 -10.76 -13.99
CA VAL A 134 -0.90 -9.73 -14.94
C VAL A 134 0.19 -9.23 -15.89
N ARG A 135 1.26 -10.02 -16.08
CA ARG A 135 2.39 -9.66 -16.95
C ARG A 135 1.96 -9.35 -18.39
N GLU A 136 1.10 -10.19 -18.95
CA GLU A 136 0.59 -10.07 -20.33
C GLU A 136 -0.28 -8.84 -20.56
N LEU A 137 -0.66 -8.15 -19.49
CA LEU A 137 -1.42 -6.90 -19.56
C LEU A 137 -0.50 -5.67 -19.57
N GLY A 138 0.82 -5.84 -19.56
CA GLY A 138 1.81 -4.76 -19.42
C GLY A 138 1.62 -3.59 -20.38
N ASP A 139 1.29 -3.88 -21.64
CA ASP A 139 1.08 -2.86 -22.69
C ASP A 139 -0.38 -2.38 -22.81
N ARG A 140 -1.30 -2.93 -22.00
CA ARG A 140 -2.70 -2.48 -21.99
C ARG A 140 -2.85 -1.20 -21.19
N ILE A 141 -3.85 -0.41 -21.57
CA ILE A 141 -4.25 0.80 -20.83
C ILE A 141 -4.92 0.39 -19.50
N TYR A 142 -4.41 0.91 -18.40
CA TYR A 142 -4.86 0.60 -17.04
C TYR A 142 -6.37 0.79 -16.84
N GLY A 143 -6.94 1.87 -17.40
CA GLY A 143 -8.37 2.15 -17.32
C GLY A 143 -9.28 1.10 -17.95
N THR A 144 -8.75 0.27 -18.88
CA THR A 144 -9.52 -0.79 -19.58
C THR A 144 -9.55 -2.13 -18.84
N LEU A 145 -8.84 -2.22 -17.71
CA LEU A 145 -8.75 -3.44 -16.93
C LEU A 145 -10.01 -3.69 -16.10
N SER A 146 -10.30 -4.96 -15.83
CA SER A 146 -11.27 -5.36 -14.81
C SER A 146 -10.79 -4.92 -13.41
N GLU A 147 -11.70 -4.82 -12.45
CA GLU A 147 -11.35 -4.44 -11.07
C GLU A 147 -10.34 -5.41 -10.44
N GLY A 148 -10.44 -6.70 -10.74
CA GLY A 148 -9.50 -7.71 -10.29
C GLY A 148 -8.09 -7.53 -10.85
N GLU A 149 -7.98 -7.22 -12.14
CA GLU A 149 -6.71 -6.90 -12.80
C GLU A 149 -6.11 -5.62 -12.23
N LYS A 150 -6.93 -4.56 -12.05
CA LYS A 150 -6.50 -3.29 -11.43
C LYS A 150 -5.93 -3.51 -10.02
N LYS A 151 -6.58 -4.33 -9.19
CA LYS A 151 -6.09 -4.64 -7.84
C LYS A 151 -4.71 -5.30 -7.86
N ARG A 152 -4.48 -6.26 -8.79
CA ARG A 152 -3.18 -6.92 -8.96
C ARG A 152 -2.10 -5.97 -9.42
N VAL A 153 -2.43 -5.05 -10.34
CA VAL A 153 -1.52 -3.97 -10.78
C VAL A 153 -1.19 -3.01 -9.63
N GLN A 154 -2.19 -2.61 -8.83
CA GLN A 154 -1.99 -1.74 -7.67
C GLN A 154 -1.08 -2.38 -6.62
N ILE A 155 -1.21 -3.69 -6.36
CA ILE A 155 -0.31 -4.40 -5.44
C ILE A 155 1.11 -4.45 -6.02
N SER A 156 1.26 -4.75 -7.31
CA SER A 156 2.56 -4.72 -8.00
C SER A 156 3.20 -3.33 -7.88
N ARG A 157 2.40 -2.27 -8.11
CA ARG A 157 2.84 -0.89 -7.94
C ARG A 157 3.29 -0.59 -6.51
N ALA A 158 2.53 -1.01 -5.51
CA ALA A 158 2.85 -0.79 -4.10
C ALA A 158 4.17 -1.45 -3.66
N LEU A 159 4.61 -2.48 -4.36
CA LEU A 159 5.85 -3.22 -4.09
C LEU A 159 7.05 -2.74 -4.92
N MET A 160 6.84 -1.80 -5.84
CA MET A 160 7.89 -1.36 -6.77
C MET A 160 9.09 -0.71 -6.04
N THR A 161 8.83 0.08 -4.99
CA THR A 161 9.87 0.76 -4.20
C THR A 161 10.60 -0.13 -3.19
N ASP A 162 10.32 -1.42 -3.15
CA ASP A 162 10.83 -2.33 -2.11
C ASP A 162 10.49 -1.84 -0.68
N PRO A 163 9.22 -1.65 -0.38
CA PRO A 163 8.80 -0.99 0.85
C PRO A 163 9.13 -1.84 2.08
N GLU A 164 9.38 -1.18 3.21
CA GLU A 164 9.53 -1.83 4.52
C GLU A 164 8.17 -2.06 5.21
N LEU A 165 7.17 -1.26 4.82
CA LEU A 165 5.79 -1.36 5.30
C LEU A 165 4.82 -1.41 4.11
N LEU A 166 3.98 -2.44 4.03
CA LEU A 166 2.95 -2.60 3.00
C LEU A 166 1.57 -2.43 3.61
N LEU A 167 0.79 -1.52 3.06
CA LEU A 167 -0.58 -1.20 3.47
C LEU A 167 -1.55 -1.60 2.37
N LEU A 168 -2.50 -2.48 2.67
CA LEU A 168 -3.49 -3.01 1.74
C LEU A 168 -4.90 -2.69 2.24
N ASP A 169 -5.64 -1.86 1.49
CA ASP A 169 -7.03 -1.50 1.79
C ASP A 169 -7.96 -2.30 0.88
N GLU A 170 -8.69 -3.24 1.48
CA GLU A 170 -9.64 -4.10 0.79
C GLU A 170 -9.10 -4.70 -0.53
N PRO A 171 -7.91 -5.35 -0.52
CA PRO A 171 -7.24 -5.77 -1.76
C PRO A 171 -8.03 -6.82 -2.56
N ALA A 172 -8.95 -7.53 -1.93
CA ALA A 172 -9.80 -8.55 -2.54
C ALA A 172 -11.27 -8.12 -2.72
N ALA A 173 -11.61 -6.86 -2.42
CA ALA A 173 -12.96 -6.35 -2.63
C ALA A 173 -13.33 -6.29 -4.12
N GLY A 174 -14.55 -6.68 -4.45
CA GLY A 174 -15.05 -6.67 -5.83
C GLY A 174 -14.55 -7.82 -6.70
N LEU A 175 -13.75 -8.75 -6.16
CA LEU A 175 -13.33 -9.95 -6.87
C LEU A 175 -14.38 -11.07 -6.71
N ASP A 176 -14.54 -11.87 -7.76
CA ASP A 176 -15.21 -13.15 -7.67
C ASP A 176 -14.42 -14.15 -6.79
N LEU A 177 -15.01 -15.29 -6.46
CA LEU A 177 -14.40 -16.24 -5.55
C LEU A 177 -13.05 -16.76 -6.07
N GLY A 178 -12.96 -17.08 -7.37
CA GLY A 178 -11.73 -17.58 -7.99
C GLY A 178 -10.61 -16.53 -8.02
N GLY A 179 -10.95 -15.30 -8.39
CA GLY A 179 -10.02 -14.16 -8.38
C GLY A 179 -9.49 -13.85 -6.99
N ARG A 180 -10.37 -13.94 -5.97
CA ARG A 180 -9.99 -13.75 -4.56
C ARG A 180 -9.03 -14.84 -4.09
N GLU A 181 -9.33 -16.11 -4.35
CA GLU A 181 -8.45 -17.22 -3.95
C GLU A 181 -7.09 -17.15 -4.64
N ASP A 182 -7.05 -16.85 -5.95
CA ASP A 182 -5.80 -16.72 -6.68
C ASP A 182 -4.97 -15.54 -6.15
N LEU A 183 -5.58 -14.39 -5.88
CA LEU A 183 -4.89 -13.24 -5.30
C LEU A 183 -4.30 -13.57 -3.93
N LEU A 184 -5.08 -14.19 -3.04
CA LEU A 184 -4.63 -14.56 -1.70
C LEU A 184 -3.50 -15.58 -1.73
N ARG A 185 -3.57 -16.56 -2.64
CA ARG A 185 -2.51 -17.56 -2.84
C ARG A 185 -1.20 -16.90 -3.29
N ARG A 186 -1.26 -16.01 -4.29
CA ARG A 186 -0.08 -15.26 -4.79
C ARG A 186 0.51 -14.38 -3.69
N PHE A 187 -0.35 -13.70 -2.95
CA PHE A 187 0.09 -12.87 -1.84
C PHE A 187 0.71 -13.71 -0.72
N ALA A 188 0.15 -14.86 -0.38
CA ALA A 188 0.72 -15.77 0.61
C ALA A 188 2.10 -16.28 0.20
N ASN A 189 2.29 -16.62 -1.09
CA ASN A 189 3.58 -17.03 -1.63
C ASN A 189 4.62 -15.89 -1.54
N PHE A 190 4.23 -14.67 -1.92
CA PHE A 190 5.07 -13.49 -1.76
C PHE A 190 5.43 -13.24 -0.29
N ALA A 191 4.43 -13.28 0.59
CA ALA A 191 4.59 -13.05 2.01
C ALA A 191 5.36 -14.17 2.75
N ALA A 192 5.60 -15.33 2.12
CA ALA A 192 6.42 -16.40 2.70
C ALA A 192 7.91 -16.07 2.67
N ASP A 193 8.34 -15.11 1.85
CA ASP A 193 9.71 -14.62 1.82
C ASP A 193 10.03 -13.91 3.16
N PRO A 194 11.12 -14.28 3.85
CA PRO A 194 11.57 -13.59 5.06
C PRO A 194 11.88 -12.10 4.85
N ALA A 195 12.23 -11.70 3.62
CA ALA A 195 12.49 -10.32 3.24
C ALA A 195 11.20 -9.53 2.93
N ALA A 196 10.03 -10.18 2.92
CA ALA A 196 8.78 -9.48 2.66
C ALA A 196 8.50 -8.39 3.71
N PRO A 197 7.92 -7.24 3.29
CA PRO A 197 7.64 -6.11 4.17
C PRO A 197 6.69 -6.49 5.31
N ALA A 198 6.77 -5.76 6.43
CA ALA A 198 5.68 -5.77 7.41
C ALA A 198 4.39 -5.36 6.70
N THR A 199 3.31 -6.11 6.92
CA THR A 199 2.09 -5.93 6.14
C THR A 199 0.88 -5.70 7.03
N ILE A 200 0.09 -4.69 6.67
CA ILE A 200 -1.22 -4.42 7.28
C ILE A 200 -2.29 -4.54 6.19
N LEU A 201 -3.18 -5.50 6.36
CA LEU A 201 -4.34 -5.70 5.52
C LEU A 201 -5.59 -5.22 6.25
N VAL A 202 -6.37 -4.38 5.61
CA VAL A 202 -7.67 -3.90 6.11
C VAL A 202 -8.78 -4.52 5.27
N THR A 203 -9.87 -4.97 5.95
CA THR A 203 -11.04 -5.56 5.27
C THR A 203 -12.33 -5.29 6.04
#